data_2cf1a4d8992bb258007808322b543f6a
#
_entry.id   2cf1a4d8992bb258007808322b543f6a
#
_cell.length_a   1.000
_cell.length_b   1.000
_cell.length_c   1.000
_cell.angle_alpha   90.00
_cell.angle_beta   90.00
_cell.angle_gamma   90.00
#
_symmetry.space_group_name_H-M   'P 1'
#
loop_
_entity.id
_entity.type
_entity.pdbx_description
1 polymer ?
#
loop_
_entity_poly.entity_id
_entity_poly.type
_entity_poly.pdbx_seq_one_letter_code
_entity_poly.pdbx_strand_id
1 'polypeptide(L)'
;MAFFQAVEELLAEGFIPPTDVYLASSCTEEWGGDGAPKIVAELQRRGIELFLVCDEGGAIITEPIGGIHGNFAMVGVFEKGKADVKFTARSNGGHASAPSKGTPIARLSAFVNEVETHSPFQKK
;
A
#
# COMPACT_ATOMS: atom_id res chain seq x y z
N MET A 1 -16.60 5.61 -10.25
CA MET A 1 -17.60 6.41 -11.04
C MET A 1 -16.91 7.20 -12.15
N ALA A 2 -15.85 7.98 -11.90
CA ALA A 2 -15.16 8.79 -12.93
C ALA A 2 -14.68 7.98 -14.15
N PHE A 3 -14.12 6.80 -13.95
CA PHE A 3 -13.70 5.93 -15.06
C PHE A 3 -14.85 5.52 -15.99
N PHE A 4 -16.00 5.14 -15.42
CA PHE A 4 -17.15 4.77 -16.24
C PHE A 4 -17.68 5.94 -17.05
N GLN A 5 -17.73 7.13 -16.45
CA GLN A 5 -18.13 8.35 -17.13
C GLN A 5 -17.16 8.69 -18.27
N ALA A 6 -15.85 8.65 -18.01
CA ALA A 6 -14.84 8.92 -19.03
C ALA A 6 -14.92 7.91 -20.21
N VAL A 7 -15.13 6.64 -19.93
CA VAL A 7 -15.32 5.61 -20.97
C VAL A 7 -16.58 5.89 -21.78
N GLU A 8 -17.70 6.20 -21.13
CA GLU A 8 -18.96 6.54 -21.80
C GLU A 8 -18.80 7.76 -22.72
N GLU A 9 -18.16 8.82 -22.26
CA GLU A 9 -17.91 10.05 -23.04
C GLU A 9 -17.05 9.76 -24.27
N LEU A 10 -15.94 9.02 -24.08
CA LEU A 10 -15.04 8.65 -25.17
C LEU A 10 -15.75 7.79 -26.22
N LEU A 11 -16.55 6.81 -25.79
CA LEU A 11 -17.33 5.96 -26.70
C LEU A 11 -18.40 6.77 -27.45
N ALA A 12 -19.04 7.73 -26.80
CA ALA A 12 -20.01 8.62 -27.43
C ALA A 12 -19.36 9.52 -28.50
N GLU A 13 -18.10 9.87 -28.33
CA GLU A 13 -17.29 10.60 -29.32
C GLU A 13 -16.76 9.68 -30.45
N GLY A 14 -17.03 8.38 -30.40
CA GLY A 14 -16.58 7.39 -31.37
C GLY A 14 -15.14 6.94 -31.20
N PHE A 15 -14.53 7.20 -30.05
CA PHE A 15 -13.20 6.70 -29.75
C PHE A 15 -13.21 5.19 -29.54
N ILE A 16 -12.38 4.47 -30.27
CA ILE A 16 -12.17 3.02 -30.11
C ILE A 16 -10.75 2.82 -29.62
N PRO A 17 -10.54 2.29 -28.40
CA PRO A 17 -9.18 2.04 -27.91
C PRO A 17 -8.49 0.99 -28.80
N PRO A 18 -7.19 1.14 -29.08
CA PRO A 18 -6.43 0.22 -29.92
C PRO A 18 -6.17 -1.14 -29.25
N THR A 19 -6.38 -1.24 -27.95
CA THR A 19 -6.23 -2.46 -27.14
C THR A 19 -7.39 -2.58 -26.17
N ASP A 20 -7.59 -3.78 -25.64
CA ASP A 20 -8.59 -4.01 -24.61
C ASP A 20 -8.31 -3.20 -23.34
N VAL A 21 -9.36 -2.68 -22.74
CA VAL A 21 -9.32 -1.95 -21.48
C VAL A 21 -10.06 -2.75 -20.41
N TYR A 22 -9.37 -3.06 -19.32
CA TYR A 22 -9.92 -3.80 -18.18
C TYR A 22 -10.12 -2.83 -17.01
N LEU A 23 -11.34 -2.63 -16.60
CA LEU A 23 -11.69 -1.90 -15.39
C LEU A 23 -11.79 -2.89 -14.23
N ALA A 24 -10.76 -3.00 -13.44
CA ALA A 24 -10.69 -3.90 -12.31
C ALA A 24 -10.99 -3.15 -11.01
N SER A 25 -11.86 -3.69 -10.17
CA SER A 25 -12.23 -3.09 -8.89
C SER A 25 -12.28 -4.13 -7.81
N SER A 26 -11.79 -3.77 -6.63
CA SER A 26 -11.80 -4.59 -5.42
C SER A 26 -12.37 -3.79 -4.25
N CYS A 27 -13.01 -4.48 -3.32
CA CYS A 27 -13.53 -3.86 -2.10
C CYS A 27 -12.66 -4.12 -0.87
N THR A 28 -11.47 -4.70 -1.04
CA THR A 28 -10.61 -5.15 0.08
C THR A 28 -9.20 -4.61 0.01
N GLU A 29 -8.92 -3.65 -0.86
CA GLU A 29 -7.58 -3.09 -1.07
C GLU A 29 -7.07 -2.44 0.21
N GLU A 30 -7.79 -1.51 0.79
CA GLU A 30 -7.44 -0.75 1.99
C GLU A 30 -7.19 -1.61 3.26
N TRP A 31 -7.64 -2.85 3.22
CA TRP A 31 -7.53 -3.79 4.35
C TRP A 31 -6.43 -4.83 4.12
N GLY A 32 -5.70 -4.75 2.99
CA GLY A 32 -4.75 -5.77 2.59
C GLY A 32 -5.41 -7.13 2.32
N GLY A 33 -6.65 -7.12 1.83
CA GLY A 33 -7.42 -8.32 1.50
C GLY A 33 -7.00 -8.98 0.20
N ASP A 34 -7.72 -10.01 -0.20
CA ASP A 34 -7.39 -10.89 -1.33
C ASP A 34 -7.96 -10.43 -2.68
N GLY A 35 -8.57 -9.24 -2.75
CA GLY A 35 -9.21 -8.74 -3.97
C GLY A 35 -8.24 -8.56 -5.13
N ALA A 36 -7.18 -7.79 -4.96
CA ALA A 36 -6.17 -7.59 -6.00
C ALA A 36 -5.47 -8.91 -6.41
N PRO A 37 -5.02 -9.79 -5.49
CA PRO A 37 -4.53 -11.11 -5.85
C PRO A 37 -5.50 -11.95 -6.68
N LYS A 38 -6.80 -11.91 -6.39
CA LYS A 38 -7.83 -12.62 -7.16
C LYS A 38 -8.02 -12.04 -8.57
N ILE A 39 -7.97 -10.72 -8.71
CA ILE A 39 -8.00 -10.06 -10.02
C ILE A 39 -6.81 -10.52 -10.86
N VAL A 40 -5.60 -10.49 -10.29
CA VAL A 40 -4.38 -10.96 -10.99
C VAL A 40 -4.51 -12.42 -11.41
N ALA A 41 -4.94 -13.29 -10.50
CA ALA A 41 -5.15 -14.71 -10.81
C ALA A 41 -6.17 -14.93 -11.95
N GLU A 42 -7.24 -14.15 -11.98
CA GLU A 42 -8.26 -14.25 -13.04
C GLU A 42 -7.73 -13.75 -14.39
N LEU A 43 -6.98 -12.64 -14.41
CA LEU A 43 -6.34 -12.16 -15.64
C LEU A 43 -5.34 -13.19 -16.18
N GLN A 44 -4.53 -13.80 -15.31
CA GLN A 44 -3.62 -14.88 -15.69
C GLN A 44 -4.34 -16.10 -16.23
N ARG A 45 -5.44 -16.52 -15.58
CA ARG A 45 -6.28 -17.64 -16.04
C ARG A 45 -6.85 -17.39 -17.44
N ARG A 46 -7.14 -16.14 -17.77
CA ARG A 46 -7.61 -15.73 -19.12
C ARG A 46 -6.47 -15.56 -20.12
N GLY A 47 -5.21 -15.69 -19.71
CA GLY A 47 -4.04 -15.50 -20.58
C GLY A 47 -3.83 -14.03 -20.98
N ILE A 48 -4.29 -13.09 -20.15
CA ILE A 48 -4.18 -11.66 -20.44
C ILE A 48 -2.82 -11.16 -19.97
N GLU A 49 -2.09 -10.58 -20.90
CA GLU A 49 -0.85 -9.84 -20.63
C GLU A 49 -1.14 -8.34 -20.64
N LEU A 50 -0.79 -7.68 -19.54
CA LEU A 50 -1.05 -6.25 -19.40
C LEU A 50 0.15 -5.44 -19.92
N PHE A 51 -0.12 -4.56 -20.87
CA PHE A 51 0.87 -3.59 -21.36
C PHE A 51 1.08 -2.46 -20.36
N LEU A 52 0.01 -2.01 -19.70
CA LEU A 52 0.01 -0.92 -18.75
C LEU A 52 -0.98 -1.22 -17.62
N VAL A 53 -0.58 -0.91 -16.41
CA VAL A 53 -1.46 -0.86 -15.24
C VAL A 53 -1.49 0.57 -14.75
N CYS A 54 -2.69 1.11 -14.61
CA CYS A 54 -2.92 2.42 -14.01
C CYS A 54 -3.80 2.22 -12.78
N ASP A 55 -3.24 2.51 -11.62
CA ASP A 55 -3.91 2.40 -10.35
C ASP A 55 -4.39 3.77 -9.86
N GLU A 56 -4.95 3.82 -8.69
CA GLU A 56 -5.36 5.10 -8.09
C GLU A 56 -4.15 6.02 -7.89
N GLY A 57 -4.37 7.31 -8.02
CA GLY A 57 -3.30 8.29 -8.06
C GLY A 57 -3.09 9.05 -6.77
N GLY A 58 -2.02 9.80 -6.76
CA GLY A 58 -1.76 10.82 -5.75
C GLY A 58 -2.69 12.02 -5.87
N ALA A 59 -2.45 13.03 -5.05
CA ALA A 59 -3.19 14.27 -5.07
C ALA A 59 -2.49 15.34 -5.90
N ILE A 60 -3.25 16.36 -6.31
CA ILE A 60 -2.67 17.64 -6.73
C ILE A 60 -2.27 18.39 -5.47
N ILE A 61 -0.99 18.64 -5.29
CA ILE A 61 -0.44 19.32 -4.12
C ILE A 61 -0.08 20.75 -4.50
N THR A 62 -0.55 21.69 -3.69
CA THR A 62 -0.17 23.10 -3.81
C THR A 62 1.05 23.35 -2.94
N GLU A 63 2.11 23.91 -3.53
CA GLU A 63 3.36 24.25 -2.82
C GLU A 63 3.98 23.05 -2.05
N PRO A 64 4.34 21.96 -2.73
CA PRO A 64 4.81 20.71 -2.08
C PRO A 64 6.13 20.87 -1.32
N ILE A 65 6.92 21.87 -1.69
CA ILE A 65 8.23 22.18 -1.08
C ILE A 65 8.32 23.70 -0.91
N GLY A 66 8.82 24.16 0.22
CA GLY A 66 9.00 25.58 0.50
C GLY A 66 9.78 26.31 -0.61
N GLY A 67 9.19 27.38 -1.14
CA GLY A 67 9.75 28.19 -2.23
C GLY A 67 9.38 27.72 -3.64
N ILE A 68 8.67 26.62 -3.80
CA ILE A 68 8.12 26.18 -5.10
C ILE A 68 6.62 26.47 -5.11
N HIS A 69 6.23 27.45 -5.96
CA HIS A 69 4.84 27.86 -6.09
C HIS A 69 4.17 27.17 -7.27
N GLY A 70 2.91 26.76 -7.07
CA GLY A 70 2.08 26.17 -8.13
C GLY A 70 1.34 24.90 -7.69
N ASN A 71 0.61 24.31 -8.62
CA ASN A 71 -0.13 23.07 -8.44
C ASN A 71 0.63 21.93 -9.15
N PHE A 72 0.91 20.87 -8.43
CA PHE A 72 1.69 19.74 -8.92
C PHE A 72 0.86 18.47 -8.84
N ALA A 73 0.61 17.84 -9.97
CA ALA A 73 0.04 16.50 -10.02
C ALA A 73 1.15 15.48 -9.74
N MET A 74 1.04 14.79 -8.62
CA MET A 74 2.01 13.77 -8.23
C MET A 74 1.63 12.44 -8.87
N VAL A 75 2.47 11.94 -9.76
CA VAL A 75 2.28 10.64 -10.40
C VAL A 75 3.30 9.66 -9.81
N GLY A 76 2.81 8.67 -9.09
CA GLY A 76 3.64 7.57 -8.60
C GLY A 76 4.00 6.63 -9.76
N VAL A 77 5.28 6.36 -9.93
CA VAL A 77 5.78 5.45 -10.97
C VAL A 77 6.44 4.20 -10.37
N PHE A 78 6.40 4.09 -9.05
CA PHE A 78 7.05 3.00 -8.32
C PHE A 78 6.38 2.78 -6.96
N GLU A 79 6.15 1.53 -6.59
CA GLU A 79 5.63 1.11 -5.29
C GLU A 79 6.73 0.49 -4.43
N LYS A 80 6.70 0.80 -3.13
CA LYS A 80 7.56 0.16 -2.13
C LYS A 80 6.93 -1.14 -1.65
N GLY A 81 7.76 -2.12 -1.32
CA GLY A 81 7.28 -3.32 -0.65
C GLY A 81 6.72 -3.02 0.75
N LYS A 82 5.69 -3.74 1.13
CA LYS A 82 5.09 -3.74 2.47
C LYS A 82 5.26 -5.11 3.11
N ALA A 83 5.55 -5.15 4.39
CA ALA A 83 5.57 -6.37 5.17
C ALA A 83 5.05 -6.12 6.59
N ASP A 84 4.21 -7.03 7.07
CA ASP A 84 3.80 -7.06 8.47
C ASP A 84 4.74 -7.99 9.24
N VAL A 85 5.31 -7.52 10.34
CA VAL A 85 6.25 -8.28 11.15
C VAL A 85 5.70 -8.45 12.56
N LYS A 86 5.53 -9.69 13.00
CA LYS A 86 5.07 -10.01 14.34
C LYS A 86 6.24 -10.34 15.26
N PHE A 87 6.42 -9.54 16.30
CA PHE A 87 7.40 -9.81 17.34
C PHE A 87 6.73 -10.47 18.54
N THR A 88 7.33 -11.54 19.05
CA THR A 88 6.81 -12.28 20.19
C THR A 88 7.90 -12.49 21.24
N ALA A 89 7.66 -12.01 22.46
CA ALA A 89 8.50 -12.30 23.60
C ALA A 89 7.78 -13.28 24.54
N ARG A 90 8.49 -14.27 25.04
CA ARG A 90 7.94 -15.32 25.93
C ARG A 90 8.77 -15.39 27.22
N SER A 91 8.13 -15.83 28.31
CA SER A 91 8.78 -16.21 29.56
C SER A 91 8.10 -17.43 30.13
N ASN A 92 8.76 -18.07 31.08
CA ASN A 92 8.18 -19.20 31.82
C ASN A 92 7.20 -18.75 32.93
N GLY A 93 6.90 -17.45 32.99
CA GLY A 93 6.10 -16.87 34.07
C GLY A 93 6.95 -16.63 35.33
N GLY A 94 6.26 -16.51 36.46
CA GLY A 94 6.86 -16.31 37.79
C GLY A 94 5.79 -16.00 38.83
N HIS A 95 6.17 -16.04 40.09
CA HIS A 95 5.25 -15.69 41.19
C HIS A 95 5.25 -14.16 41.41
N ALA A 96 4.06 -13.58 41.58
CA ALA A 96 3.91 -12.14 41.74
C ALA A 96 4.69 -11.54 42.92
N SER A 97 4.88 -12.33 44.00
CA SER A 97 5.67 -11.90 45.17
C SER A 97 7.18 -11.92 44.97
N ALA A 98 7.65 -12.56 43.88
CA ALA A 98 9.07 -12.64 43.51
C ALA A 98 9.25 -12.25 42.04
N PRO A 99 9.02 -10.96 41.69
CA PRO A 99 9.02 -10.49 40.31
C PRO A 99 10.43 -10.59 39.71
N SER A 100 10.51 -11.19 38.52
CA SER A 100 11.75 -11.27 37.75
C SER A 100 11.95 -10.00 36.90
N LYS A 101 13.22 -9.64 36.65
CA LYS A 101 13.56 -8.61 35.65
C LYS A 101 13.52 -9.20 34.24
N GLY A 102 13.37 -8.34 33.23
CA GLY A 102 13.37 -8.78 31.83
C GLY A 102 12.08 -9.51 31.41
N THR A 103 10.96 -9.06 31.92
CA THR A 103 9.64 -9.58 31.51
C THR A 103 9.41 -9.45 29.99
N PRO A 104 8.54 -10.23 29.39
CA PRO A 104 8.20 -10.09 27.97
C PRO A 104 7.79 -8.66 27.59
N ILE A 105 7.02 -7.99 28.45
CA ILE A 105 6.63 -6.59 28.24
C ILE A 105 7.85 -5.68 28.21
N ALA A 106 8.75 -5.81 29.19
CA ALA A 106 9.96 -4.98 29.25
C ALA A 106 10.86 -5.16 28.03
N ARG A 107 11.00 -6.41 27.54
CA ARG A 107 11.79 -6.72 26.33
C ARG A 107 11.14 -6.17 25.07
N LEU A 108 9.83 -6.30 24.93
CA LEU A 108 9.11 -5.72 23.76
C LEU A 108 9.15 -4.20 23.80
N SER A 109 8.97 -3.58 24.97
CA SER A 109 9.06 -2.12 25.11
C SER A 109 10.44 -1.59 24.76
N ALA A 110 11.51 -2.26 25.20
CA ALA A 110 12.87 -1.90 24.84
C ALA A 110 13.11 -2.01 23.33
N PHE A 111 12.61 -3.08 22.71
CA PHE A 111 12.70 -3.27 21.26
C PHE A 111 11.93 -2.19 20.49
N VAL A 112 10.71 -1.88 20.89
CA VAL A 112 9.90 -0.82 20.25
C VAL A 112 10.60 0.53 20.36
N ASN A 113 11.13 0.85 21.55
CA ASN A 113 11.86 2.08 21.75
C ASN A 113 13.13 2.15 20.87
N GLU A 114 13.83 1.04 20.70
CA GLU A 114 15.01 0.97 19.83
C GLU A 114 14.64 1.21 18.35
N VAL A 115 13.57 0.59 17.86
CA VAL A 115 13.09 0.80 16.50
C VAL A 115 12.64 2.24 16.27
N GLU A 116 11.98 2.84 17.25
CA GLU A 116 11.47 4.22 17.16
C GLU A 116 12.61 5.25 17.18
N THR A 117 13.62 5.02 18.03
CA THR A 117 14.75 5.95 18.16
C THR A 117 15.83 5.74 17.10
N HIS A 118 16.01 4.52 16.63
CA HIS A 118 17.01 4.13 15.63
C HIS A 118 16.34 3.41 14.46
N SER A 119 15.71 4.21 13.59
CA SER A 119 14.98 3.65 12.46
C SER A 119 15.82 2.61 11.68
N PRO A 120 15.31 1.39 11.47
CA PRO A 120 15.99 0.37 10.68
C PRO A 120 16.04 0.71 9.18
N PHE A 121 15.29 1.73 8.78
CA PHE A 121 15.23 2.16 7.39
C PHE A 121 16.29 3.22 7.12
N GLN A 122 17.19 2.92 6.19
CA GLN A 122 18.15 3.91 5.71
C GLN A 122 17.42 4.90 4.79
N LYS A 123 17.41 6.17 5.18
CA LYS A 123 17.07 7.26 4.26
C LYS A 123 18.23 7.43 3.28
N LYS A 124 18.10 6.92 2.09
CA LYS A 124 19.00 7.24 0.97
C LYS A 124 18.57 8.53 0.31
#